data_23a0f683e5e0ef7957ed85413bcaff91
#
_entry.id   23a0f683e5e0ef7957ed85413bcaff91
#
_cell.length_a   1.000
_cell.length_b   1.000
_cell.length_c   1.000
_cell.angle_alpha   90.00
_cell.angle_beta   90.00
_cell.angle_gamma   90.00
#
_symmetry.space_group_name_H-M   'P 1'
#
loop_
_entity.id
_entity.type
_entity.pdbx_description
1 polymer ?
#
loop_
_entity_poly.entity_id
_entity_poly.type
_entity_poly.pdbx_seq_one_letter_code
_entity_poly.pdbx_strand_id
1 'polypeptide(L)'
;MKSYKSDVKDVGKVEFVEFDSLHDFKNYIMNTPINDAFKNERLSSNKSDSYFSKTSSFDEAMNLFTDGWTSMSTEINNKLSVGHGTMINERAMQRVLSVQGFQPVVPLFLSGVPQNMVSTRFKVMKKKVITIDKDVCYSAAVTSDEIVTESVKALAVVKKLESQNYRVNLNIVFCPESYGSSFCFKIKIKSSNERLNVGKMSFPLVHPSMLRRLLFRLEEVHPTITREFVGGYGRPMSQSDVVKCFKDDFVLPRFIGVDINNIKSVDDLYKEG
;
A
#
# COMPACT_ATOMS: atom_id res chain seq x y z
N MET A 1 -0.51 -2.65 17.21
CA MET A 1 -0.75 -1.19 17.07
C MET A 1 0.29 -0.42 17.87
N LYS A 2 0.85 0.63 17.29
CA LYS A 2 1.76 1.60 17.95
C LYS A 2 1.17 2.98 17.82
N SER A 3 1.29 3.81 18.86
CA SER A 3 0.89 5.22 18.82
C SER A 3 1.99 6.06 19.46
N TYR A 4 2.34 7.16 18.78
CA TYR A 4 3.35 8.12 19.28
C TYR A 4 3.07 9.51 18.73
N LYS A 5 3.58 10.54 19.42
CA LYS A 5 3.47 11.93 18.98
C LYS A 5 4.85 12.43 18.54
N SER A 6 4.90 13.15 17.44
CA SER A 6 6.12 13.76 16.92
C SER A 6 5.85 15.18 16.47
N ASP A 7 6.85 16.03 16.60
CA ASP A 7 6.83 17.36 16.02
C ASP A 7 7.48 17.30 14.63
N VAL A 8 6.64 17.46 13.60
CA VAL A 8 7.07 17.37 12.20
C VAL A 8 7.33 18.80 11.70
N LYS A 9 8.53 19.04 11.19
CA LYS A 9 8.93 20.34 10.68
C LYS A 9 7.92 20.87 9.66
N ASP A 10 7.49 22.10 9.83
CA ASP A 10 6.52 22.83 8.98
C ASP A 10 5.08 22.23 8.97
N VAL A 11 4.80 21.21 9.78
CA VAL A 11 3.47 20.64 9.98
C VAL A 11 2.99 20.84 11.41
N GLY A 12 3.92 20.73 12.39
CA GLY A 12 3.64 20.83 13.81
C GLY A 12 3.46 19.47 14.50
N LYS A 13 2.70 19.45 15.58
CA LYS A 13 2.47 18.23 16.37
C LYS A 13 1.55 17.26 15.64
N VAL A 14 2.06 16.07 15.33
CA VAL A 14 1.34 15.00 14.64
C VAL A 14 1.27 13.77 15.55
N GLU A 15 0.11 13.17 15.66
CA GLU A 15 -0.07 11.87 16.30
C GLU A 15 -0.08 10.77 15.23
N PHE A 16 0.87 9.84 15.35
CA PHE A 16 1.00 8.69 14.47
C PHE A 16 0.39 7.47 15.12
N VAL A 17 -0.42 6.73 14.35
CA VAL A 17 -1.01 5.46 14.77
C VAL A 17 -0.73 4.41 13.69
N GLU A 18 0.03 3.39 14.02
CA GLU A 18 0.47 2.36 13.09
C GLU A 18 -0.14 1.00 13.43
N PHE A 19 -0.68 0.35 12.43
CA PHE A 19 -1.20 -1.02 12.48
C PHE A 19 -0.28 -1.95 11.69
N ASP A 20 0.23 -2.98 12.35
CA ASP A 20 1.15 -3.95 11.74
C ASP A 20 0.44 -4.91 10.77
N SER A 21 -0.89 -4.94 10.77
CA SER A 21 -1.70 -5.78 9.88
C SER A 21 -3.13 -5.25 9.75
N LEU A 22 -3.82 -5.72 8.69
CA LEU A 22 -5.27 -5.52 8.52
C LEU A 22 -6.08 -6.13 9.67
N HIS A 23 -5.58 -7.22 10.27
CA HIS A 23 -6.23 -7.86 11.41
C HIS A 23 -6.20 -6.95 12.66
N ASP A 24 -5.04 -6.34 12.96
CA ASP A 24 -4.91 -5.41 14.07
C ASP A 24 -5.81 -4.20 13.90
N PHE A 25 -5.87 -3.66 12.67
CA PHE A 25 -6.78 -2.57 12.33
C PHE A 25 -8.25 -2.96 12.55
N LYS A 26 -8.68 -4.13 12.02
CA LYS A 26 -10.03 -4.65 12.20
C LYS A 26 -10.39 -4.77 13.68
N ASN A 27 -9.53 -5.40 14.46
CA ASN A 27 -9.76 -5.59 15.90
C ASN A 27 -9.89 -4.27 16.62
N TYR A 28 -9.08 -3.28 16.26
CA TYR A 28 -9.15 -1.96 16.85
C TYR A 28 -10.49 -1.26 16.60
N ILE A 29 -10.91 -1.15 15.34
CA ILE A 29 -12.16 -0.45 15.00
C ILE A 29 -13.44 -1.16 15.46
N MET A 30 -13.37 -2.49 15.65
CA MET A 30 -14.52 -3.28 16.11
C MET A 30 -14.65 -3.33 17.64
N ASN A 31 -13.55 -3.36 18.36
CA ASN A 31 -13.55 -3.57 19.81
C ASN A 31 -13.37 -2.27 20.60
N THR A 32 -12.96 -1.17 19.98
CA THR A 32 -12.84 0.12 20.64
C THR A 32 -14.20 0.83 20.65
N PRO A 33 -14.65 1.33 21.81
CA PRO A 33 -15.91 2.06 21.91
C PRO A 33 -15.83 3.37 21.12
N ILE A 34 -16.99 3.85 20.70
CA ILE A 34 -17.11 5.15 20.03
C ILE A 34 -16.69 6.25 21.03
N ASN A 35 -15.83 7.14 20.55
CA ASN A 35 -15.43 8.31 21.31
C ASN A 35 -16.63 9.22 21.61
N ASP A 36 -16.65 9.79 22.80
CA ASP A 36 -17.72 10.66 23.28
C ASP A 36 -17.99 11.85 22.36
N ALA A 37 -16.97 12.33 21.65
CA ALA A 37 -17.10 13.40 20.66
C ALA A 37 -18.09 13.08 19.53
N PHE A 38 -18.28 11.80 19.22
CA PHE A 38 -19.13 11.31 18.12
C PHE A 38 -20.46 10.71 18.56
N LYS A 39 -20.75 10.63 19.87
CA LYS A 39 -21.98 9.97 20.37
C LYS A 39 -23.28 10.51 19.81
N ASN A 40 -23.32 11.81 19.48
CA ASN A 40 -24.52 12.48 18.95
C ASN A 40 -24.45 12.73 17.43
N GLU A 41 -23.42 12.20 16.76
CA GLU A 41 -23.20 12.40 15.34
C GLU A 41 -23.73 11.22 14.51
N ARG A 42 -23.96 11.47 13.22
CA ARG A 42 -24.31 10.40 12.29
C ARG A 42 -23.06 9.60 11.94
N LEU A 43 -22.89 8.48 12.61
CA LEU A 43 -21.74 7.59 12.44
C LEU A 43 -21.62 7.01 11.02
N SER A 44 -20.40 6.70 10.59
CA SER A 44 -20.11 6.04 9.33
C SER A 44 -20.78 4.67 9.22
N SER A 45 -20.95 3.95 10.35
CA SER A 45 -21.67 2.69 10.42
C SER A 45 -23.17 2.83 10.12
N ASN A 46 -23.77 3.99 10.40
CA ASN A 46 -25.22 4.24 10.24
C ASN A 46 -25.57 4.94 8.91
N LYS A 47 -24.60 5.25 8.07
CA LYS A 47 -24.83 5.86 6.77
C LYS A 47 -25.36 4.83 5.79
N SER A 48 -26.55 5.10 5.21
CA SER A 48 -27.20 4.25 4.20
C SER A 48 -26.86 4.65 2.76
N ASP A 49 -25.96 5.63 2.56
CA ASP A 49 -25.60 6.12 1.24
C ASP A 49 -24.69 5.13 0.48
N SER A 50 -25.35 4.25 -0.27
CA SER A 50 -24.67 3.25 -1.11
C SER A 50 -23.97 3.86 -2.32
N TYR A 51 -24.47 5.00 -2.83
CA TYR A 51 -23.85 5.69 -3.97
C TYR A 51 -22.46 6.23 -3.60
N PHE A 52 -22.35 6.88 -2.44
CA PHE A 52 -21.10 7.47 -1.98
C PHE A 52 -20.09 6.40 -1.52
N SER A 53 -20.55 5.40 -0.76
CA SER A 53 -19.63 4.39 -0.17
C SER A 53 -19.47 3.13 -1.02
N LYS A 54 -20.36 2.90 -2.01
CA LYS A 54 -20.43 1.66 -2.82
C LYS A 54 -20.73 0.40 -2.00
N THR A 55 -21.23 0.55 -0.78
CA THR A 55 -21.83 -0.53 0.03
C THR A 55 -23.12 -0.03 0.67
N SER A 56 -24.08 -0.92 0.89
CA SER A 56 -25.37 -0.58 1.51
C SER A 56 -25.26 -0.43 3.03
N SER A 57 -24.31 -1.14 3.65
CA SER A 57 -24.14 -1.16 5.10
C SER A 57 -22.67 -1.22 5.52
N PHE A 58 -22.42 -0.99 6.81
CA PHE A 58 -21.11 -1.19 7.42
C PHE A 58 -20.73 -2.68 7.43
N ASP A 59 -21.71 -3.56 7.71
CA ASP A 59 -21.49 -5.01 7.74
C ASP A 59 -21.10 -5.56 6.36
N GLU A 60 -21.71 -5.07 5.30
CA GLU A 60 -21.29 -5.40 3.93
C GLU A 60 -19.84 -4.99 3.68
N ALA A 61 -19.45 -3.78 4.08
CA ALA A 61 -18.07 -3.33 3.96
C ALA A 61 -17.10 -4.21 4.77
N MET A 62 -17.49 -4.64 5.98
CA MET A 62 -16.69 -5.54 6.82
C MET A 62 -16.58 -6.95 6.24
N ASN A 63 -17.61 -7.46 5.60
CA ASN A 63 -17.57 -8.74 4.89
C ASN A 63 -16.60 -8.67 3.71
N LEU A 64 -16.72 -7.63 2.86
CA LEU A 64 -15.78 -7.39 1.76
C LEU A 64 -14.33 -7.18 2.23
N PHE A 65 -14.14 -6.54 3.39
CA PHE A 65 -12.81 -6.38 4.00
C PHE A 65 -12.21 -7.71 4.43
N THR A 66 -13.05 -8.63 4.93
CA THR A 66 -12.61 -9.94 5.44
C THR A 66 -12.40 -10.95 4.32
N ASP A 67 -13.32 -11.02 3.37
CA ASP A 67 -13.38 -12.03 2.31
C ASP A 67 -12.65 -11.59 1.03
N GLY A 68 -12.40 -10.29 0.90
CA GLY A 68 -11.87 -9.66 -0.30
C GLY A 68 -12.97 -9.30 -1.32
N TRP A 69 -12.64 -8.37 -2.20
CA TRP A 69 -13.56 -7.93 -3.27
C TRP A 69 -13.32 -8.75 -4.55
N THR A 70 -13.80 -9.99 -4.55
CA THR A 70 -13.53 -10.97 -5.59
C THR A 70 -14.12 -10.61 -6.95
N SER A 71 -15.31 -9.99 -7.00
CA SER A 71 -15.95 -9.58 -8.24
C SER A 71 -15.11 -8.57 -9.04
N MET A 72 -14.39 -7.68 -8.36
CA MET A 72 -13.53 -6.68 -8.99
C MET A 72 -12.09 -7.17 -9.20
N SER A 73 -11.66 -8.20 -8.49
CA SER A 73 -10.28 -8.70 -8.56
C SER A 73 -9.90 -9.16 -9.97
N THR A 74 -10.83 -9.74 -10.72
CA THR A 74 -10.63 -10.14 -12.12
C THR A 74 -10.45 -8.93 -13.03
N GLU A 75 -11.28 -7.91 -12.89
CA GLU A 75 -11.17 -6.67 -13.65
C GLU A 75 -9.86 -5.94 -13.36
N ILE A 76 -9.49 -5.85 -12.08
CA ILE A 76 -8.22 -5.26 -11.66
C ILE A 76 -7.05 -6.04 -12.27
N ASN A 77 -7.07 -7.38 -12.21
CA ASN A 77 -6.04 -8.22 -12.82
C ASN A 77 -5.95 -8.00 -14.34
N ASN A 78 -7.06 -7.87 -15.03
CA ASN A 78 -7.09 -7.59 -16.46
C ASN A 78 -6.47 -6.22 -16.77
N LYS A 79 -6.85 -5.18 -16.04
CA LYS A 79 -6.23 -3.84 -16.16
C LYS A 79 -4.73 -3.87 -15.86
N LEU A 80 -4.31 -4.67 -14.87
CA LEU A 80 -2.90 -4.87 -14.53
C LEU A 80 -2.15 -5.74 -15.55
N SER A 81 -2.80 -6.54 -16.38
CA SER A 81 -2.14 -7.39 -17.38
C SER A 81 -1.91 -6.70 -18.71
N VAL A 82 -2.75 -5.73 -19.07
CA VAL A 82 -2.66 -4.98 -20.34
C VAL A 82 -1.39 -4.13 -20.45
N GLY A 83 -0.75 -3.77 -19.36
CA GLY A 83 0.48 -2.95 -19.32
C GLY A 83 1.80 -3.74 -19.15
N HIS A 84 1.78 -5.07 -19.20
CA HIS A 84 2.95 -5.85 -18.82
C HIS A 84 3.38 -6.81 -19.95
N GLY A 85 4.50 -6.45 -20.59
CA GLY A 85 5.31 -7.43 -21.30
C GLY A 85 5.70 -8.57 -20.33
N THR A 86 5.84 -9.77 -20.90
CA THR A 86 6.24 -11.02 -20.22
C THR A 86 7.32 -10.74 -19.17
N MET A 87 7.04 -11.11 -17.91
CA MET A 87 8.05 -11.09 -16.87
C MET A 87 9.14 -12.09 -17.23
N ILE A 88 10.18 -11.61 -17.87
CA ILE A 88 11.43 -12.36 -17.98
C ILE A 88 12.02 -12.32 -16.57
N ASN A 89 11.84 -13.41 -15.84
CA ASN A 89 12.61 -13.67 -14.64
C ASN A 89 14.05 -13.88 -15.11
N GLU A 90 14.81 -12.81 -15.30
CA GLU A 90 16.25 -12.88 -15.50
C GLU A 90 16.87 -13.38 -14.19
N ARG A 91 16.78 -14.69 -14.00
CA ARG A 91 17.68 -15.38 -13.08
C ARG A 91 19.05 -15.19 -13.67
N ALA A 92 19.84 -14.27 -13.12
CA ALA A 92 21.21 -14.11 -13.55
C ALA A 92 21.91 -15.45 -13.35
N MET A 93 22.10 -16.17 -14.45
CA MET A 93 22.88 -17.41 -14.46
C MET A 93 24.34 -17.03 -14.54
N GLN A 94 25.10 -17.43 -13.53
CA GLN A 94 26.54 -17.26 -13.50
C GLN A 94 27.20 -18.58 -13.90
N ARG A 95 28.06 -18.52 -14.90
CA ARG A 95 28.94 -19.66 -15.23
C ARG A 95 30.03 -19.74 -14.17
N VAL A 96 30.19 -20.92 -13.59
CA VAL A 96 31.19 -21.19 -12.57
C VAL A 96 31.93 -22.49 -12.93
N LEU A 97 33.21 -22.56 -12.56
CA LEU A 97 33.97 -23.82 -12.62
C LEU A 97 33.50 -24.72 -11.50
N SER A 98 33.30 -25.99 -11.78
CA SER A 98 32.83 -27.00 -10.85
C SER A 98 33.40 -28.36 -11.21
N VAL A 99 33.29 -29.31 -10.28
CA VAL A 99 33.63 -30.73 -10.54
C VAL A 99 32.63 -31.38 -11.50
N GLN A 100 31.41 -30.85 -11.53
CA GLN A 100 30.34 -31.32 -12.41
C GLN A 100 29.78 -30.16 -13.25
N GLY A 101 29.56 -30.39 -14.53
CA GLY A 101 29.05 -29.34 -15.44
C GLY A 101 28.67 -29.91 -16.80
N PHE A 102 28.22 -29.02 -17.68
CA PHE A 102 27.78 -29.37 -19.04
C PHE A 102 28.88 -29.24 -20.09
N GLN A 103 29.99 -28.57 -19.78
CA GLN A 103 31.07 -28.34 -20.74
C GLN A 103 32.44 -28.45 -20.03
N PRO A 104 33.37 -29.34 -20.48
CA PRO A 104 34.68 -29.42 -19.95
C PRO A 104 35.58 -28.24 -20.43
N VAL A 105 36.44 -27.74 -19.55
CA VAL A 105 37.50 -26.79 -19.89
C VAL A 105 38.75 -27.59 -20.10
N VAL A 106 39.03 -27.95 -21.35
CA VAL A 106 40.08 -28.91 -21.74
C VAL A 106 41.47 -28.59 -21.13
N PRO A 107 41.95 -27.33 -21.10
CA PRO A 107 43.23 -27.03 -20.45
C PRO A 107 43.27 -27.36 -18.96
N LEU A 108 42.17 -27.10 -18.22
CA LEU A 108 42.10 -27.42 -16.79
C LEU A 108 41.99 -28.92 -16.53
N PHE A 109 41.27 -29.63 -17.43
CA PHE A 109 41.21 -31.09 -17.37
C PHE A 109 42.57 -31.73 -17.56
N LEU A 110 43.31 -31.30 -18.58
CA LEU A 110 44.65 -31.78 -18.88
C LEU A 110 45.67 -31.42 -17.76
N SER A 111 45.45 -30.32 -17.06
CA SER A 111 46.28 -29.91 -15.93
C SER A 111 45.92 -30.61 -14.61
N GLY A 112 44.95 -31.53 -14.62
CA GLY A 112 44.51 -32.27 -13.42
C GLY A 112 43.76 -31.43 -12.40
N VAL A 113 43.24 -30.25 -12.79
CA VAL A 113 42.46 -29.40 -11.88
C VAL A 113 41.06 -30.04 -11.67
N PRO A 114 40.67 -30.33 -10.39
CA PRO A 114 39.40 -30.99 -10.14
C PRO A 114 38.16 -30.22 -10.63
N GLN A 115 38.20 -28.88 -10.55
CA GLN A 115 37.14 -27.99 -10.99
C GLN A 115 37.32 -27.61 -12.48
N ASN A 116 37.17 -28.56 -13.36
CA ASN A 116 37.43 -28.40 -14.79
C ASN A 116 36.19 -28.38 -15.68
N MET A 117 35.00 -28.38 -15.07
CA MET A 117 33.71 -28.33 -15.82
C MET A 117 33.04 -26.97 -15.62
N VAL A 118 32.46 -26.45 -16.72
CA VAL A 118 31.59 -25.28 -16.65
C VAL A 118 30.21 -25.73 -16.17
N SER A 119 29.75 -25.16 -15.09
CA SER A 119 28.40 -25.34 -14.54
C SER A 119 27.70 -23.99 -14.47
N THR A 120 26.37 -24.00 -14.43
CA THR A 120 25.57 -22.80 -14.19
C THR A 120 25.03 -22.81 -12.77
N ARG A 121 25.27 -21.72 -12.05
CA ARG A 121 24.65 -21.48 -10.75
C ARG A 121 23.74 -20.25 -10.86
N PHE A 122 22.58 -20.33 -10.21
CA PHE A 122 21.73 -19.17 -10.06
C PHE A 122 22.36 -18.23 -9.05
N LYS A 123 22.68 -17.01 -9.48
CA LYS A 123 23.09 -15.96 -8.54
C LYS A 123 21.85 -15.54 -7.75
N VAL A 124 21.89 -15.74 -6.44
CA VAL A 124 20.88 -15.18 -5.55
C VAL A 124 21.09 -13.68 -5.52
N MET A 125 20.32 -12.95 -6.30
CA MET A 125 20.32 -11.49 -6.22
C MET A 125 19.58 -11.08 -4.94
N LYS A 126 20.25 -10.32 -4.08
CA LYS A 126 19.57 -9.68 -2.94
C LYS A 126 18.58 -8.68 -3.51
N LYS A 127 17.29 -8.89 -3.23
CA LYS A 127 16.24 -7.97 -3.62
C LYS A 127 16.29 -6.74 -2.72
N LYS A 128 16.19 -5.56 -3.28
CA LYS A 128 16.03 -4.32 -2.51
C LYS A 128 14.62 -4.28 -1.92
N VAL A 129 14.52 -4.02 -0.63
CA VAL A 129 13.24 -3.80 0.04
C VAL A 129 12.95 -2.31 0.01
N ILE A 130 11.73 -1.96 -0.36
CA ILE A 130 11.21 -0.59 -0.33
C ILE A 130 9.87 -0.57 0.40
N THR A 131 9.57 0.53 1.07
CA THR A 131 8.27 0.76 1.69
C THR A 131 7.53 1.83 0.89
N ILE A 132 6.29 1.53 0.54
CA ILE A 132 5.40 2.42 -0.19
C ILE A 132 4.19 2.70 0.70
N ASP A 133 3.94 3.97 0.94
CA ASP A 133 2.80 4.49 1.69
C ASP A 133 1.83 5.14 0.71
N LYS A 134 0.69 4.50 0.41
CA LYS A 134 -0.34 5.07 -0.47
C LYS A 134 -1.27 5.95 0.33
N ASP A 135 -1.30 7.25 0.02
CA ASP A 135 -2.29 8.17 0.58
C ASP A 135 -3.68 7.86 0.01
N VAL A 136 -4.61 7.52 0.92
CA VAL A 136 -6.01 7.18 0.61
C VAL A 136 -7.00 8.18 1.21
N CYS A 137 -6.53 9.31 1.73
CA CYS A 137 -7.35 10.36 2.31
C CYS A 137 -7.96 11.26 1.22
N TYR A 138 -8.96 10.76 0.49
CA TYR A 138 -9.64 11.53 -0.54
C TYR A 138 -10.70 12.46 0.05
N SER A 139 -10.84 13.65 -0.54
CA SER A 139 -11.94 14.57 -0.25
C SER A 139 -13.32 13.96 -0.62
N ALA A 140 -14.37 14.42 0.05
CA ALA A 140 -15.74 14.03 -0.27
C ALA A 140 -16.17 14.37 -1.72
N ALA A 141 -15.51 15.36 -2.34
CA ALA A 141 -15.77 15.75 -3.73
C ALA A 141 -15.23 14.74 -4.77
N VAL A 142 -14.32 13.85 -4.38
CA VAL A 142 -13.73 12.83 -5.26
C VAL A 142 -14.74 11.71 -5.47
N THR A 143 -15.00 11.36 -6.71
CA THR A 143 -15.93 10.27 -7.05
C THR A 143 -15.38 8.90 -6.69
N SER A 144 -16.26 7.94 -6.49
CA SER A 144 -15.86 6.55 -6.20
C SER A 144 -15.05 5.93 -7.34
N ASP A 145 -15.37 6.29 -8.58
CA ASP A 145 -14.69 5.73 -9.76
C ASP A 145 -13.27 6.30 -9.93
N GLU A 146 -13.06 7.56 -9.55
CA GLU A 146 -11.72 8.16 -9.47
C GLU A 146 -10.87 7.46 -8.39
N ILE A 147 -11.44 7.19 -7.21
CA ILE A 147 -10.75 6.45 -6.14
C ILE A 147 -10.31 5.07 -6.65
N VAL A 148 -11.20 4.34 -7.31
CA VAL A 148 -10.89 3.03 -7.90
C VAL A 148 -9.75 3.15 -8.92
N THR A 149 -9.84 4.12 -9.82
CA THR A 149 -8.85 4.33 -10.89
C THR A 149 -7.46 4.61 -10.31
N GLU A 150 -7.35 5.55 -9.35
CA GLU A 150 -6.06 5.92 -8.74
C GLU A 150 -5.48 4.78 -7.90
N SER A 151 -6.33 3.99 -7.28
CA SER A 151 -5.89 2.84 -6.49
C SER A 151 -5.41 1.67 -7.36
N VAL A 152 -6.03 1.46 -8.52
CA VAL A 152 -5.53 0.49 -9.52
C VAL A 152 -4.16 0.92 -10.07
N LYS A 153 -3.95 2.23 -10.30
CA LYS A 153 -2.62 2.76 -10.65
C LYS A 153 -1.58 2.44 -9.57
N ALA A 154 -1.92 2.60 -8.28
CA ALA A 154 -1.02 2.25 -7.18
C ALA A 154 -0.63 0.76 -7.20
N LEU A 155 -1.59 -0.15 -7.43
CA LEU A 155 -1.29 -1.58 -7.59
C LEU A 155 -0.40 -1.86 -8.80
N ALA A 156 -0.59 -1.15 -9.90
CA ALA A 156 0.25 -1.28 -11.08
C ALA A 156 1.70 -0.83 -10.82
N VAL A 157 1.90 0.26 -10.08
CA VAL A 157 3.22 0.70 -9.60
C VAL A 157 3.90 -0.39 -8.78
N VAL A 158 3.22 -0.94 -7.78
CA VAL A 158 3.76 -2.02 -6.93
C VAL A 158 4.14 -3.23 -7.78
N LYS A 159 3.26 -3.66 -8.70
CA LYS A 159 3.51 -4.79 -9.60
C LYS A 159 4.73 -4.53 -10.50
N LYS A 160 4.85 -3.32 -11.04
CA LYS A 160 5.99 -2.91 -11.86
C LYS A 160 7.30 -3.00 -11.09
N LEU A 161 7.35 -2.44 -9.88
CA LEU A 161 8.54 -2.50 -9.03
C LEU A 161 8.91 -3.95 -8.63
N GLU A 162 7.94 -4.78 -8.31
CA GLU A 162 8.19 -6.19 -8.01
C GLU A 162 8.73 -6.95 -9.23
N SER A 163 8.30 -6.57 -10.45
CA SER A 163 8.86 -7.12 -11.69
C SER A 163 10.32 -6.70 -11.92
N GLN A 164 10.72 -5.55 -11.41
CA GLN A 164 12.09 -5.02 -11.44
C GLN A 164 12.98 -5.52 -10.30
N ASN A 165 12.59 -6.62 -9.66
CA ASN A 165 13.35 -7.26 -8.58
C ASN A 165 13.39 -6.51 -7.24
N TYR A 166 12.44 -5.59 -7.01
CA TYR A 166 12.19 -5.03 -5.68
C TYR A 166 11.31 -5.95 -4.84
N ARG A 167 11.35 -5.77 -3.52
CA ARG A 167 10.42 -6.33 -2.56
C ARG A 167 9.68 -5.16 -1.91
N VAL A 168 8.37 -5.12 -2.05
CA VAL A 168 7.56 -3.98 -1.63
C VAL A 168 6.82 -4.28 -0.34
N ASN A 169 7.06 -3.47 0.71
CA ASN A 169 6.09 -3.28 1.78
C ASN A 169 5.06 -2.24 1.30
N LEU A 170 3.79 -2.57 1.38
CA LEU A 170 2.72 -1.64 0.99
C LEU A 170 1.86 -1.32 2.21
N ASN A 171 1.74 -0.05 2.50
CA ASN A 171 0.84 0.47 3.50
C ASN A 171 -0.17 1.41 2.85
N ILE A 172 -1.31 1.59 3.48
CA ILE A 172 -2.18 2.74 3.24
C ILE A 172 -1.96 3.75 4.37
N VAL A 173 -1.97 5.02 4.03
CA VAL A 173 -1.91 6.11 4.98
C VAL A 173 -3.16 6.97 4.86
N PHE A 174 -3.69 7.35 6.00
CA PHE A 174 -4.87 8.17 6.14
C PHE A 174 -4.55 9.32 7.08
N CYS A 175 -4.42 10.52 6.53
CA CYS A 175 -4.01 11.71 7.24
C CYS A 175 -5.09 12.79 7.13
N PRO A 176 -6.12 12.74 7.99
CA PRO A 176 -7.14 13.77 8.03
C PRO A 176 -6.58 15.05 8.67
N GLU A 177 -7.02 16.19 8.15
CA GLU A 177 -6.71 17.50 8.69
C GLU A 177 -7.70 17.87 9.79
N SER A 178 -7.18 18.41 10.88
CA SER A 178 -7.94 18.93 12.01
C SER A 178 -7.45 20.30 12.45
N TYR A 179 -8.33 21.10 13.02
CA TYR A 179 -7.95 22.35 13.68
C TYR A 179 -7.13 22.05 14.94
N GLY A 180 -5.81 22.32 14.87
CA GLY A 180 -4.90 22.25 16.02
C GLY A 180 -4.27 20.89 16.32
N SER A 181 -4.67 19.83 15.65
CA SER A 181 -4.05 18.49 15.81
C SER A 181 -4.09 17.73 14.50
N SER A 182 -2.97 17.19 14.09
CA SER A 182 -2.86 16.36 12.89
C SER A 182 -2.69 14.90 13.28
N PHE A 183 -3.35 14.01 12.56
CA PHE A 183 -3.29 12.57 12.76
C PHE A 183 -2.80 11.90 11.49
N CYS A 184 -1.92 10.92 11.65
CA CYS A 184 -1.43 10.10 10.55
C CYS A 184 -1.60 8.63 10.92
N PHE A 185 -2.58 7.98 10.31
CA PHE A 185 -2.84 6.56 10.48
C PHE A 185 -2.13 5.80 9.35
N LYS A 186 -1.39 4.76 9.73
CA LYS A 186 -0.66 3.89 8.80
C LYS A 186 -1.07 2.44 9.02
N ILE A 187 -1.54 1.78 7.97
CA ILE A 187 -2.02 0.40 8.03
C ILE A 187 -1.25 -0.44 7.02
N LYS A 188 -0.52 -1.44 7.51
CA LYS A 188 0.19 -2.37 6.64
C LYS A 188 -0.79 -3.31 5.96
N ILE A 189 -0.79 -3.31 4.62
CA ILE A 189 -1.63 -4.18 3.80
C ILE A 189 -0.85 -5.29 3.11
N LYS A 190 0.47 -5.12 2.90
CA LYS A 190 1.36 -6.12 2.31
C LYS A 190 2.75 -6.06 2.93
N SER A 191 3.31 -7.20 3.26
CA SER A 191 4.71 -7.35 3.63
C SER A 191 5.61 -7.61 2.42
N SER A 192 6.87 -7.17 2.47
CA SER A 192 7.89 -7.47 1.45
C SER A 192 8.14 -8.97 1.25
N ASN A 193 7.81 -9.80 2.24
CA ASN A 193 7.94 -11.25 2.16
C ASN A 193 6.76 -11.93 1.46
N GLU A 194 5.65 -11.22 1.25
CA GLU A 194 4.45 -11.72 0.60
C GLU A 194 4.46 -11.38 -0.90
N ARG A 195 3.85 -12.24 -1.71
CA ARG A 195 3.53 -11.91 -3.11
C ARG A 195 2.35 -10.97 -3.17
N LEU A 196 2.29 -10.14 -4.22
CA LEU A 196 1.12 -9.30 -4.47
C LEU A 196 -0.11 -10.20 -4.72
N ASN A 197 -1.08 -10.12 -3.81
CA ASN A 197 -2.37 -10.79 -3.92
C ASN A 197 -3.46 -9.75 -4.15
N VAL A 198 -3.89 -9.61 -5.40
CA VAL A 198 -4.90 -8.61 -5.79
C VAL A 198 -6.23 -8.83 -5.08
N GLY A 199 -6.65 -10.09 -4.89
CA GLY A 199 -7.89 -10.41 -4.18
C GLY A 199 -7.90 -9.87 -2.75
N LYS A 200 -6.80 -10.09 -2.00
CA LYS A 200 -6.64 -9.59 -0.62
C LYS A 200 -6.54 -8.05 -0.57
N MET A 201 -5.96 -7.43 -1.58
CA MET A 201 -5.68 -5.99 -1.60
C MET A 201 -6.75 -5.15 -2.28
N SER A 202 -7.67 -5.79 -3.02
CA SER A 202 -8.72 -5.10 -3.76
C SER A 202 -9.61 -4.26 -2.87
N PHE A 203 -10.04 -4.77 -1.71
CA PHE A 203 -10.87 -3.98 -0.81
C PHE A 203 -10.08 -2.89 -0.07
N PRO A 204 -9.01 -3.19 0.70
CA PRO A 204 -8.36 -2.18 1.53
C PRO A 204 -7.70 -1.06 0.74
N LEU A 205 -7.31 -1.30 -0.52
CA LEU A 205 -6.65 -0.28 -1.33
C LEU A 205 -7.60 0.38 -2.35
N VAL A 206 -8.55 -0.37 -2.92
CA VAL A 206 -9.32 0.06 -4.09
C VAL A 206 -10.76 0.44 -3.75
N HIS A 207 -11.39 -0.23 -2.76
CA HIS A 207 -12.81 -0.03 -2.52
C HIS A 207 -13.10 1.28 -1.75
N PRO A 208 -14.01 2.15 -2.24
CA PRO A 208 -14.34 3.42 -1.58
C PRO A 208 -14.81 3.27 -0.13
N SER A 209 -15.46 2.15 0.24
CA SER A 209 -15.90 1.90 1.61
C SER A 209 -14.75 1.71 2.61
N MET A 210 -13.54 1.37 2.14
CA MET A 210 -12.38 1.36 3.04
C MET A 210 -12.22 2.74 3.68
N LEU A 211 -12.19 3.80 2.87
CA LEU A 211 -12.14 5.18 3.36
C LEU A 211 -13.44 5.56 4.08
N ARG A 212 -14.56 5.45 3.37
CA ARG A 212 -15.84 6.12 3.71
C ARG A 212 -16.65 5.41 4.78
N ARG A 213 -16.22 4.20 5.19
CA ARG A 213 -16.78 3.47 6.33
C ARG A 213 -15.71 3.09 7.35
N LEU A 214 -14.65 2.37 6.94
CA LEU A 214 -13.72 1.80 7.89
C LEU A 214 -12.73 2.81 8.46
N LEU A 215 -12.15 3.68 7.61
CA LEU A 215 -11.24 4.73 8.08
C LEU A 215 -12.00 5.85 8.80
N PHE A 216 -13.24 6.17 8.40
CA PHE A 216 -14.08 7.08 9.19
C PHE A 216 -14.45 6.45 10.55
N ARG A 217 -14.68 5.14 10.60
CA ARG A 217 -14.86 4.44 11.87
C ARG A 217 -13.61 4.51 12.75
N LEU A 218 -12.42 4.49 12.15
CA LEU A 218 -11.16 4.69 12.88
C LEU A 218 -11.12 6.07 13.57
N GLU A 219 -11.57 7.14 12.90
CA GLU A 219 -11.71 8.46 13.54
C GLU A 219 -12.71 8.42 14.71
N GLU A 220 -13.85 7.78 14.51
CA GLU A 220 -14.93 7.71 15.49
C GLU A 220 -14.56 7.00 16.79
N VAL A 221 -13.61 6.07 16.75
CA VAL A 221 -13.16 5.30 17.93
C VAL A 221 -11.86 5.81 18.51
N HIS A 222 -11.15 6.72 17.84
CA HIS A 222 -9.85 7.19 18.32
C HIS A 222 -10.02 8.13 19.53
N PRO A 223 -9.38 7.85 20.68
CA PRO A 223 -9.70 8.52 21.94
C PRO A 223 -9.26 9.99 22.00
N THR A 224 -8.26 10.37 21.21
CA THR A 224 -7.70 11.73 21.25
C THR A 224 -8.34 12.68 20.23
N ILE A 225 -9.20 12.19 19.36
CA ILE A 225 -9.95 13.02 18.43
C ILE A 225 -11.03 13.78 19.19
N THR A 226 -10.98 15.11 19.12
CA THR A 226 -11.93 16.01 19.78
C THR A 226 -13.06 16.42 18.85
N ARG A 227 -14.11 17.03 19.39
CA ARG A 227 -15.26 17.51 18.62
C ARG A 227 -14.91 18.56 17.56
N GLU A 228 -13.84 19.32 17.76
CA GLU A 228 -13.34 20.31 16.78
C GLU A 228 -12.84 19.63 15.50
N PHE A 229 -12.47 18.34 15.60
CA PHE A 229 -12.13 17.50 14.47
C PHE A 229 -13.36 17.11 13.61
N VAL A 230 -14.55 17.13 14.18
CA VAL A 230 -15.79 16.67 13.58
C VAL A 230 -16.37 17.64 12.52
N GLY A 231 -15.64 18.64 12.11
CA GLY A 231 -16.05 19.58 11.03
C GLY A 231 -16.27 18.93 9.65
N GLY A 232 -16.23 17.59 9.57
CA GLY A 232 -16.52 16.74 8.41
C GLY A 232 -15.44 15.71 8.17
N TYR A 233 -15.86 14.47 7.94
CA TYR A 233 -14.98 13.39 7.49
C TYR A 233 -14.32 13.72 6.14
N GLY A 234 -13.11 13.20 5.93
CA GLY A 234 -12.47 13.23 4.63
C GLY A 234 -11.93 14.59 4.20
N ARG A 235 -11.48 15.42 5.14
CA ARG A 235 -10.63 16.57 4.85
C ARG A 235 -9.18 16.09 4.83
N PRO A 236 -8.56 15.94 3.67
CA PRO A 236 -7.19 15.45 3.59
C PRO A 236 -6.19 16.54 3.95
N MET A 237 -5.17 16.19 4.71
CA MET A 237 -3.95 16.96 4.85
C MET A 237 -3.34 17.28 3.48
N SER A 238 -2.57 18.36 3.33
CA SER A 238 -1.89 18.67 2.07
C SER A 238 -0.95 17.53 1.68
N GLN A 239 -0.77 17.26 0.37
CA GLN A 239 0.11 16.18 -0.08
C GLN A 239 1.56 16.40 0.36
N SER A 240 2.02 17.66 0.37
CA SER A 240 3.36 18.03 0.82
C SER A 240 3.57 17.71 2.32
N ASP A 241 2.56 17.90 3.14
CA ASP A 241 2.65 17.63 4.57
C ASP A 241 2.59 16.12 4.87
N VAL A 242 1.79 15.36 4.11
CA VAL A 242 1.82 13.88 4.19
C VAL A 242 3.22 13.36 3.87
N VAL A 243 3.89 13.88 2.84
CA VAL A 243 5.28 13.49 2.50
C VAL A 243 6.24 13.82 3.63
N LYS A 244 6.10 14.99 4.29
CA LYS A 244 6.93 15.34 5.45
C LYS A 244 6.70 14.43 6.65
N CYS A 245 5.47 13.96 6.85
CA CYS A 245 5.13 13.01 7.92
C CYS A 245 5.78 11.63 7.72
N PHE A 246 5.94 11.18 6.48
CA PHE A 246 6.48 9.85 6.13
C PHE A 246 7.79 9.94 5.33
N LYS A 247 8.67 10.83 5.72
CA LYS A 247 9.94 11.16 5.01
C LYS A 247 10.88 9.98 4.75
N ASP A 248 10.79 8.91 5.54
CA ASP A 248 11.65 7.72 5.44
C ASP A 248 11.08 6.66 4.49
N ASP A 249 9.83 6.84 4.04
CA ASP A 249 9.13 5.93 3.15
C ASP A 249 8.77 6.64 1.83
N PHE A 250 8.48 5.86 0.80
CA PHE A 250 8.01 6.43 -0.45
C PHE A 250 6.50 6.66 -0.40
N VAL A 251 6.06 7.92 -0.40
CA VAL A 251 4.63 8.28 -0.39
C VAL A 251 4.10 8.35 -1.81
N LEU A 252 3.19 7.44 -2.17
CA LEU A 252 2.39 7.55 -3.37
C LEU A 252 1.24 8.53 -3.13
N PRO A 253 1.14 9.60 -3.94
CA PRO A 253 0.10 10.60 -3.79
C PRO A 253 -1.30 10.04 -4.04
N ARG A 254 -2.33 10.76 -3.60
CA ARG A 254 -3.74 10.44 -3.89
C ARG A 254 -4.00 10.28 -5.37
N PHE A 255 -3.54 11.25 -6.17
CA PHE A 255 -3.62 11.23 -7.61
C PHE A 255 -2.23 10.99 -8.20
N ILE A 256 -2.08 9.88 -8.91
CA ILE A 256 -0.80 9.44 -9.49
C ILE A 256 -0.70 10.03 -10.90
N GLY A 257 0.11 11.08 -11.05
CA GLY A 257 0.36 11.76 -12.33
C GLY A 257 1.31 11.00 -13.26
N VAL A 258 2.10 10.06 -12.72
CA VAL A 258 3.16 9.38 -13.47
C VAL A 258 2.59 8.35 -14.44
N ASP A 259 3.10 8.32 -15.67
CA ASP A 259 2.86 7.20 -16.59
C ASP A 259 3.59 5.94 -16.08
N ILE A 260 2.81 4.98 -15.64
CA ILE A 260 3.28 3.72 -15.05
C ILE A 260 4.21 2.95 -16.02
N ASN A 261 4.02 3.10 -17.34
CA ASN A 261 4.84 2.43 -18.32
C ASN A 261 6.29 2.95 -18.34
N ASN A 262 6.49 4.20 -17.95
CA ASN A 262 7.78 4.87 -17.93
C ASN A 262 8.58 4.64 -16.65
N ILE A 263 8.00 4.00 -15.62
CA ILE A 263 8.68 3.68 -14.35
C ILE A 263 9.73 2.60 -14.60
N LYS A 264 11.00 2.97 -14.55
CA LYS A 264 12.16 2.06 -14.66
C LYS A 264 12.82 1.82 -13.30
N SER A 265 12.68 2.75 -12.37
CA SER A 265 13.25 2.69 -11.02
C SER A 265 12.36 3.41 -10.02
N VAL A 266 12.68 3.29 -8.73
CA VAL A 266 12.00 4.06 -7.67
C VAL A 266 12.23 5.56 -7.88
N ASP A 267 13.39 5.97 -8.39
CA ASP A 267 13.73 7.37 -8.61
C ASP A 267 12.82 8.05 -9.65
N ASP A 268 12.24 7.29 -10.57
CA ASP A 268 11.30 7.82 -11.55
C ASP A 268 9.97 8.25 -10.93
N LEU A 269 9.65 7.71 -9.75
CA LEU A 269 8.47 8.11 -8.99
C LEU A 269 8.62 9.48 -8.32
N TYR A 270 9.86 9.97 -8.17
CA TYR A 270 10.16 11.29 -7.57
C TYR A 270 10.27 12.43 -8.60
N LYS A 271 10.32 12.14 -9.91
CA LYS A 271 10.65 13.12 -10.94
C LYS A 271 9.49 14.00 -11.39
N GLU A 272 8.25 13.70 -11.00
CA GLU A 272 7.04 14.41 -11.42
C GLU A 272 6.19 14.87 -10.22
N GLY A 273 6.84 15.36 -9.16
CA GLY A 273 6.17 15.96 -7.99
C GLY A 273 6.24 17.47 -8.00
#